data_cd8ab2c73d0546978b1cd3522f42b282
#
_entry.id   cd8ab2c73d0546978b1cd3522f42b282
#
_cell.length_a   1.000
_cell.length_b   1.000
_cell.length_c   1.000
_cell.angle_alpha   90.00
_cell.angle_beta   90.00
_cell.angle_gamma   90.00
#
_symmetry.space_group_name_H-M   'P 1'
#
loop_
_entity.id
_entity.type
_entity.pdbx_description
1 polymer ?
#
loop_
_entity_poly.entity_id
_entity_poly.type
_entity_poly.pdbx_seq_one_letter_code
_entity_poly.pdbx_strand_id
1 'polypeptide(L)'
;DAHKPALRVLDREDYRELIEIPDEHSHKYTRGVLGMLTGSLEYPGAALMSVRAALNTGVGMVRFNGKDDTLRTLMLGQNPETVCFTGPPAHEHVHAWAGGSGTGPETLDHNRYLLNAPEPAILDAGAVDLAADYLMAGHSLGEHKILTPHAGELERFLRRIHEHSPQRW
;
A
#
# COMPACT_ATOMS: atom_id res chain seq x y z
N ASP A 1 -15.53 34.20 10.14
CA ASP A 1 -14.49 33.52 9.33
C ASP A 1 -14.95 32.08 9.11
N ALA A 2 -15.28 31.77 7.83
CA ALA A 2 -15.60 30.40 7.47
C ALA A 2 -14.32 29.58 7.65
N HIS A 3 -14.31 28.66 8.61
CA HIS A 3 -13.21 27.70 8.76
C HIS A 3 -13.08 26.93 7.45
N LYS A 4 -11.98 27.10 6.75
CA LYS A 4 -11.62 26.19 5.66
C LYS A 4 -11.46 24.80 6.26
N PRO A 5 -12.17 23.79 5.73
CA PRO A 5 -12.02 22.42 6.25
C PRO A 5 -10.57 21.99 6.07
N ALA A 6 -10.01 21.33 7.11
CA ALA A 6 -8.66 20.78 7.05
C ALA A 6 -8.53 19.62 6.04
N LEU A 7 -9.65 18.92 5.77
CA LEU A 7 -9.77 17.81 4.83
C LEU A 7 -11.04 17.99 3.99
N ARG A 8 -10.98 17.57 2.74
CA ARG A 8 -12.11 17.54 1.80
C ARG A 8 -12.25 16.12 1.25
N VAL A 9 -13.47 15.60 1.23
CA VAL A 9 -13.79 14.38 0.51
C VAL A 9 -13.82 14.71 -0.98
N LEU A 10 -13.08 13.95 -1.78
CA LEU A 10 -13.07 14.12 -3.24
C LEU A 10 -14.41 13.71 -3.82
N ASP A 11 -14.92 14.50 -4.76
CA ASP A 11 -16.13 14.20 -5.50
C ASP A 11 -15.82 13.64 -6.92
N ARG A 12 -16.86 13.42 -7.71
CA ARG A 12 -16.71 12.83 -9.04
C ARG A 12 -15.92 13.73 -10.02
N GLU A 13 -16.00 15.03 -9.83
CA GLU A 13 -15.29 16.00 -10.69
C GLU A 13 -13.80 16.00 -10.36
N ASP A 14 -13.47 15.95 -9.07
CA ASP A 14 -12.08 15.78 -8.62
C ASP A 14 -11.43 14.52 -9.22
N TYR A 15 -12.14 13.39 -9.21
CA TYR A 15 -11.62 12.14 -9.80
C TYR A 15 -11.40 12.24 -11.31
N ARG A 16 -12.20 13.01 -12.04
CA ARG A 16 -12.01 13.21 -13.49
C ARG A 16 -10.73 13.98 -13.81
N GLU A 17 -10.31 14.87 -12.92
CA GLU A 17 -9.07 15.62 -13.06
C GLU A 17 -7.84 14.77 -12.68
N LEU A 18 -8.01 13.83 -11.73
CA LEU A 18 -6.93 12.97 -11.23
C LEU A 18 -6.67 11.73 -12.09
N ILE A 19 -7.69 11.22 -12.80
CA ILE A 19 -7.57 10.02 -13.61
C ILE A 19 -7.31 10.42 -15.06
N GLU A 20 -6.06 10.29 -15.48
CA GLU A 20 -5.66 10.52 -16.85
C GLU A 20 -6.27 9.48 -17.80
N ILE A 21 -6.96 9.93 -18.85
CA ILE A 21 -7.42 9.04 -19.91
C ILE A 21 -6.22 8.70 -20.78
N PRO A 22 -5.93 7.40 -21.02
CA PRO A 22 -4.81 7.01 -21.87
C PRO A 22 -4.94 7.56 -23.29
N ASP A 23 -3.86 8.09 -23.82
CA ASP A 23 -3.72 8.50 -25.21
C ASP A 23 -2.91 7.48 -26.04
N GLU A 24 -2.64 7.80 -27.30
CA GLU A 24 -1.87 6.93 -28.21
C GLU A 24 -0.40 6.75 -27.83
N HIS A 25 0.14 7.59 -26.95
CA HIS A 25 1.51 7.52 -26.44
C HIS A 25 1.58 6.86 -25.06
N SER A 26 0.43 6.54 -24.48
CA SER A 26 0.36 5.92 -23.17
C SER A 26 0.84 4.47 -23.22
N HIS A 27 1.72 4.11 -22.30
CA HIS A 27 2.20 2.75 -22.12
C HIS A 27 2.33 2.40 -20.64
N LYS A 28 2.63 1.13 -20.32
CA LYS A 28 2.64 0.60 -18.95
C LYS A 28 3.51 1.38 -17.96
N TYR A 29 4.56 2.05 -18.41
CA TYR A 29 5.42 2.83 -17.54
C TYR A 29 4.96 4.29 -17.38
N THR A 30 4.41 4.90 -18.43
CA THR A 30 3.85 6.26 -18.33
C THR A 30 2.61 6.30 -17.46
N ARG A 31 1.85 5.21 -17.42
CA ARG A 31 0.66 5.04 -16.56
C ARG A 31 0.99 4.58 -15.14
N GLY A 32 2.25 4.42 -14.82
CA GLY A 32 2.73 4.02 -13.50
C GLY A 32 2.75 2.51 -13.26
N VAL A 33 3.66 2.09 -12.41
CA VAL A 33 3.82 0.72 -11.93
C VAL A 33 3.58 0.71 -10.43
N LEU A 34 2.61 -0.08 -9.98
CA LEU A 34 2.28 -0.25 -8.56
C LEU A 34 2.82 -1.57 -8.03
N GLY A 35 3.65 -1.49 -6.99
CA GLY A 35 4.08 -2.65 -6.23
C GLY A 35 3.05 -3.02 -5.14
N MET A 36 2.75 -4.31 -5.01
CA MET A 36 1.75 -4.81 -4.07
C MET A 36 2.36 -5.84 -3.12
N LEU A 37 2.30 -5.55 -1.81
CA LEU A 37 2.73 -6.42 -0.71
C LEU A 37 1.52 -6.75 0.18
N THR A 38 0.57 -7.48 -0.36
CA THR A 38 -0.71 -7.80 0.28
C THR A 38 -1.00 -9.29 0.26
N GLY A 39 -1.85 -9.74 1.17
CA GLY A 39 -2.28 -11.14 1.26
C GLY A 39 -1.27 -12.06 1.92
N SER A 40 -1.76 -13.23 2.24
CA SER A 40 -1.03 -14.38 2.78
C SER A 40 -1.80 -15.64 2.42
N LEU A 41 -1.28 -16.83 2.79
CA LEU A 41 -2.02 -18.08 2.64
C LEU A 41 -3.30 -18.10 3.48
N GLU A 42 -3.31 -17.41 4.61
CA GLU A 42 -4.49 -17.30 5.47
C GLU A 42 -5.53 -16.34 4.86
N TYR A 43 -5.07 -15.28 4.19
CA TYR A 43 -5.93 -14.26 3.60
C TYR A 43 -5.65 -14.02 2.09
N PRO A 44 -5.77 -15.06 1.25
CA PRO A 44 -5.47 -14.94 -0.17
C PRO A 44 -6.42 -13.97 -0.89
N GLY A 45 -7.66 -13.88 -0.41
CA GLY A 45 -8.67 -12.95 -0.94
C GLY A 45 -8.25 -11.49 -0.85
N ALA A 46 -7.50 -11.10 0.19
CA ALA A 46 -7.01 -9.73 0.34
C ALA A 46 -6.05 -9.37 -0.82
N ALA A 47 -5.15 -10.29 -1.18
CA ALA A 47 -4.26 -10.10 -2.33
C ALA A 47 -5.05 -9.94 -3.64
N LEU A 48 -5.99 -10.86 -3.89
CA LEU A 48 -6.78 -10.87 -5.13
C LEU A 48 -7.62 -9.60 -5.29
N MET A 49 -8.30 -9.17 -4.21
CA MET A 49 -9.12 -7.97 -4.22
C MET A 49 -8.28 -6.69 -4.39
N SER A 50 -7.16 -6.59 -3.68
CA SER A 50 -6.26 -5.43 -3.76
C SER A 50 -5.70 -5.27 -5.16
N VAL A 51 -5.19 -6.36 -5.77
CA VAL A 51 -4.63 -6.32 -7.13
C VAL A 51 -5.72 -6.00 -8.15
N ARG A 52 -6.89 -6.61 -8.05
CA ARG A 52 -8.01 -6.29 -8.95
C ARG A 52 -8.46 -4.84 -8.84
N ALA A 53 -8.52 -4.30 -7.62
CA ALA A 53 -8.83 -2.89 -7.41
C ALA A 53 -7.79 -1.99 -8.08
N ALA A 54 -6.51 -2.27 -7.89
CA ALA A 54 -5.41 -1.53 -8.53
C ALA A 54 -5.50 -1.56 -10.05
N LEU A 55 -5.71 -2.73 -10.66
CA LEU A 55 -5.88 -2.86 -12.10
C LEU A 55 -7.07 -2.03 -12.63
N ASN A 56 -8.17 -2.00 -11.88
CA ASN A 56 -9.37 -1.25 -12.26
C ASN A 56 -9.20 0.29 -12.11
N THR A 57 -8.21 0.78 -11.38
CA THR A 57 -7.90 2.23 -11.35
C THR A 57 -7.15 2.71 -12.58
N GLY A 58 -6.74 1.80 -13.46
CA GLY A 58 -6.07 2.14 -14.70
C GLY A 58 -4.56 2.29 -14.59
N VAL A 59 -3.94 1.80 -13.51
CA VAL A 59 -2.48 1.72 -13.40
C VAL A 59 -1.90 0.91 -14.56
N GLY A 60 -0.74 1.31 -15.06
CA GLY A 60 -0.10 0.69 -16.23
C GLY A 60 0.37 -0.74 -16.00
N MET A 61 0.77 -1.07 -14.77
CA MET A 61 1.22 -2.41 -14.38
C MET A 61 1.07 -2.60 -12.86
N VAL A 62 0.67 -3.77 -12.45
CA VAL A 62 0.77 -4.23 -11.05
C VAL A 62 1.90 -5.26 -10.94
N ARG A 63 2.82 -5.03 -10.01
CA ARG A 63 3.86 -5.98 -9.59
C ARG A 63 3.51 -6.52 -8.23
N PHE A 64 3.18 -7.80 -8.15
CA PHE A 64 2.72 -8.46 -6.94
C PHE A 64 3.82 -9.34 -6.34
N ASN A 65 4.03 -9.26 -5.02
CA ASN A 65 4.91 -10.18 -4.32
C ASN A 65 4.29 -11.58 -4.24
N GLY A 66 4.73 -12.45 -5.15
CA GLY A 66 4.29 -13.83 -5.27
C GLY A 66 5.29 -14.82 -4.66
N LYS A 67 5.88 -14.51 -3.50
CA LYS A 67 6.87 -15.37 -2.83
C LYS A 67 6.33 -16.78 -2.55
N ASP A 68 5.07 -16.88 -2.17
CA ASP A 68 4.38 -18.16 -2.03
C ASP A 68 3.82 -18.64 -3.38
N ASP A 69 4.13 -19.89 -3.76
CA ASP A 69 3.74 -20.47 -5.05
C ASP A 69 2.23 -20.66 -5.19
N THR A 70 1.53 -20.98 -4.10
CA THR A 70 0.08 -21.15 -4.10
C THR A 70 -0.60 -19.81 -4.33
N LEU A 71 -0.19 -18.80 -3.57
CA LEU A 71 -0.73 -17.44 -3.70
C LEU A 71 -0.43 -16.87 -5.10
N ARG A 72 0.78 -17.11 -5.63
CA ARG A 72 1.15 -16.70 -6.99
C ARG A 72 0.29 -17.39 -8.04
N THR A 73 0.03 -18.68 -7.91
CA THR A 73 -0.82 -19.44 -8.83
C THR A 73 -2.25 -18.92 -8.81
N LEU A 74 -2.80 -18.68 -7.61
CA LEU A 74 -4.13 -18.07 -7.46
C LEU A 74 -4.18 -16.68 -8.10
N MET A 75 -3.16 -15.85 -7.86
CA MET A 75 -3.08 -14.51 -8.43
C MET A 75 -3.10 -14.53 -9.95
N LEU A 76 -2.23 -15.32 -10.58
CA LEU A 76 -2.16 -15.40 -12.04
C LEU A 76 -3.40 -16.05 -12.65
N GLY A 77 -4.06 -16.95 -11.94
CA GLY A 77 -5.33 -17.54 -12.38
C GLY A 77 -6.51 -16.56 -12.38
N GLN A 78 -6.49 -15.54 -11.54
CA GLN A 78 -7.57 -14.56 -11.40
C GLN A 78 -7.26 -13.20 -12.07
N ASN A 79 -5.99 -12.82 -12.11
CA ASN A 79 -5.51 -11.55 -12.65
C ASN A 79 -4.24 -11.82 -13.48
N PRO A 80 -4.39 -12.43 -14.69
CA PRO A 80 -3.25 -12.89 -15.51
C PRO A 80 -2.36 -11.75 -16.01
N GLU A 81 -2.85 -10.52 -16.02
CA GLU A 81 -2.09 -9.32 -16.37
C GLU A 81 -1.11 -8.86 -15.28
N THR A 82 -1.14 -9.49 -14.10
CA THR A 82 -0.26 -9.17 -12.99
C THR A 82 1.15 -9.73 -13.21
N VAL A 83 2.17 -8.93 -12.95
CA VAL A 83 3.57 -9.37 -12.95
C VAL A 83 3.98 -9.78 -11.54
N CYS A 84 4.17 -11.07 -11.29
CA CYS A 84 4.62 -11.56 -10.00
C CYS A 84 6.15 -11.50 -9.87
N PHE A 85 6.63 -11.13 -8.68
CA PHE A 85 8.05 -11.22 -8.30
C PHE A 85 8.19 -12.01 -6.99
N THR A 86 9.38 -12.53 -6.72
CA THR A 86 9.68 -13.36 -5.53
C THR A 86 10.85 -12.84 -4.71
N GLY A 87 11.56 -11.85 -5.23
CA GLY A 87 12.71 -11.23 -4.58
C GLY A 87 12.35 -10.15 -3.56
N PRO A 88 13.36 -9.50 -2.98
CA PRO A 88 13.16 -8.36 -2.09
C PRO A 88 12.50 -7.18 -2.82
N PRO A 89 11.54 -6.47 -2.17
CA PRO A 89 10.89 -5.28 -2.75
C PRO A 89 11.87 -4.21 -3.23
N ALA A 90 13.00 -4.04 -2.54
CA ALA A 90 14.03 -3.07 -2.88
C ALA A 90 14.68 -3.26 -4.27
N HIS A 91 14.51 -4.43 -4.87
CA HIS A 91 15.04 -4.73 -6.21
C HIS A 91 13.99 -4.52 -7.31
N GLU A 92 12.78 -4.15 -6.93
CA GLU A 92 11.67 -3.96 -7.87
C GLU A 92 11.58 -2.52 -8.35
N HIS A 93 11.30 -2.36 -9.64
CA HIS A 93 11.13 -1.03 -10.23
C HIS A 93 9.65 -0.67 -10.26
N VAL A 94 9.24 0.19 -9.33
CA VAL A 94 7.87 0.67 -9.17
C VAL A 94 7.84 2.18 -8.96
N HIS A 95 6.67 2.79 -9.11
CA HIS A 95 6.45 4.22 -8.87
C HIS A 95 5.74 4.48 -7.54
N ALA A 96 5.06 3.48 -7.02
CA ALA A 96 4.39 3.52 -5.71
C ALA A 96 4.20 2.10 -5.17
N TRP A 97 3.93 2.01 -3.88
CA TRP A 97 3.66 0.76 -3.18
C TRP A 97 2.30 0.77 -2.49
N ALA A 98 1.71 -0.39 -2.34
CA ALA A 98 0.60 -0.63 -1.42
C ALA A 98 0.83 -1.94 -0.67
N GLY A 99 0.65 -1.93 0.65
CA GLY A 99 0.89 -3.13 1.45
C GLY A 99 0.16 -3.15 2.78
N GLY A 100 0.19 -4.31 3.40
CA GLY A 100 -0.35 -4.56 4.74
C GLY A 100 -1.65 -5.34 4.79
N SER A 101 -2.55 -5.14 3.83
CA SER A 101 -3.85 -5.84 3.82
C SER A 101 -3.68 -7.35 3.72
N GLY A 102 -4.22 -8.10 4.69
CA GLY A 102 -4.18 -9.56 4.72
C GLY A 102 -2.80 -10.18 4.84
N THR A 103 -1.80 -9.43 5.31
CA THR A 103 -0.45 -9.95 5.52
C THR A 103 -0.41 -10.85 6.76
N GLY A 104 0.27 -11.99 6.63
CA GLY A 104 0.65 -12.86 7.73
C GLY A 104 2.11 -12.63 8.15
N PRO A 105 2.58 -13.34 9.19
CA PRO A 105 3.96 -13.20 9.67
C PRO A 105 5.01 -13.37 8.58
N GLU A 106 4.77 -14.30 7.65
CA GLU A 106 5.68 -14.65 6.55
C GLU A 106 5.79 -13.56 5.46
N THR A 107 4.76 -12.69 5.34
CA THR A 107 4.71 -11.60 4.36
C THR A 107 4.96 -10.23 4.99
N LEU A 108 4.85 -10.14 6.32
CA LEU A 108 4.98 -8.89 7.06
C LEU A 108 6.37 -8.27 6.94
N ASP A 109 7.42 -9.08 6.89
CA ASP A 109 8.81 -8.59 6.77
C ASP A 109 9.04 -7.79 5.49
N HIS A 110 8.41 -8.17 4.38
CA HIS A 110 8.50 -7.40 3.14
C HIS A 110 7.84 -6.02 3.29
N ASN A 111 6.79 -5.93 4.11
CA ASN A 111 6.13 -4.65 4.40
C ASN A 111 6.99 -3.68 5.21
N ARG A 112 8.02 -4.15 5.94
CA ARG A 112 8.99 -3.28 6.62
C ARG A 112 9.73 -2.37 5.66
N TYR A 113 9.98 -2.84 4.43
CA TYR A 113 10.58 -2.02 3.38
C TYR A 113 9.77 -0.76 3.10
N LEU A 114 8.43 -0.86 3.12
CA LEU A 114 7.53 0.25 2.81
C LEU A 114 7.67 1.44 3.76
N LEU A 115 8.09 1.19 5.01
CA LEU A 115 8.17 2.23 6.04
C LEU A 115 9.17 3.32 5.66
N ASN A 116 10.21 2.96 4.91
CA ASN A 116 11.27 3.88 4.51
C ASN A 116 11.65 3.77 3.01
N ALA A 117 10.81 3.15 2.19
CA ALA A 117 10.98 3.12 0.75
C ALA A 117 11.03 4.55 0.18
N PRO A 118 11.86 4.84 -0.83
CA PRO A 118 11.89 6.16 -1.46
C PRO A 118 10.58 6.47 -2.21
N GLU A 119 9.88 5.45 -2.68
CA GLU A 119 8.62 5.62 -3.38
C GLU A 119 7.46 5.93 -2.41
N PRO A 120 6.42 6.65 -2.88
CA PRO A 120 5.17 6.77 -2.14
C PRO A 120 4.59 5.41 -1.76
N ALA A 121 4.00 5.29 -0.56
CA ALA A 121 3.41 4.03 -0.15
C ALA A 121 2.12 4.22 0.67
N ILE A 122 1.16 3.32 0.42
CA ILE A 122 -0.03 3.13 1.26
C ILE A 122 0.25 1.96 2.21
N LEU A 123 0.03 2.21 3.51
CA LEU A 123 0.24 1.28 4.62
C LEU A 123 -1.11 0.99 5.27
N ASP A 124 -1.61 -0.23 5.08
CA ASP A 124 -2.90 -0.67 5.59
C ASP A 124 -2.75 -1.83 6.59
N ALA A 125 -3.74 -2.06 7.42
CA ALA A 125 -3.82 -3.19 8.34
C ALA A 125 -2.49 -3.49 9.07
N GLY A 126 -1.87 -4.66 8.85
CA GLY A 126 -0.61 -5.07 9.51
C GLY A 126 0.55 -4.09 9.30
N ALA A 127 0.59 -3.36 8.19
CA ALA A 127 1.61 -2.35 7.95
C ALA A 127 1.42 -1.08 8.81
N VAL A 128 0.19 -0.79 9.27
CA VAL A 128 -0.09 0.28 10.25
C VAL A 128 0.52 -0.07 11.61
N ASP A 129 0.37 -1.32 12.05
CA ASP A 129 0.99 -1.79 13.30
C ASP A 129 2.53 -1.75 13.22
N LEU A 130 3.11 -2.15 12.06
CA LEU A 130 4.56 -2.00 11.82
C LEU A 130 5.02 -0.55 11.87
N ALA A 131 4.23 0.37 11.31
CA ALA A 131 4.55 1.80 11.35
C ALA A 131 4.58 2.32 12.80
N ALA A 132 3.64 1.89 13.67
CA ALA A 132 3.66 2.24 15.09
C ALA A 132 4.94 1.73 15.76
N ASP A 133 5.29 0.46 15.59
CA ASP A 133 6.49 -0.14 16.18
C ASP A 133 7.78 0.56 15.71
N TYR A 134 7.83 0.95 14.44
CA TYR A 134 8.95 1.67 13.84
C TYR A 134 9.15 3.07 14.44
N LEU A 135 8.05 3.80 14.60
CA LEU A 135 8.05 5.12 15.24
C LEU A 135 8.43 5.03 16.73
N MET A 136 7.93 4.02 17.46
CA MET A 136 8.28 3.78 18.86
C MET A 136 9.77 3.43 19.05
N ALA A 137 10.38 2.78 18.07
CA ALA A 137 11.82 2.52 18.06
C ALA A 137 12.68 3.78 17.78
N GLY A 138 12.04 4.95 17.64
CA GLY A 138 12.72 6.23 17.41
C GLY A 138 13.06 6.53 15.97
N HIS A 139 12.54 5.74 15.02
CA HIS A 139 12.71 5.98 13.58
C HIS A 139 11.64 6.95 13.07
N SER A 140 11.88 7.50 11.88
CA SER A 140 10.91 8.31 11.16
C SER A 140 10.45 7.56 9.92
N LEU A 141 9.16 7.63 9.60
CA LEU A 141 8.65 7.14 8.32
C LEU A 141 9.26 7.95 7.17
N GLY A 142 9.49 7.29 6.04
CA GLY A 142 9.87 7.96 4.80
C GLY A 142 8.80 8.97 4.36
N GLU A 143 9.17 9.88 3.49
CA GLU A 143 8.23 10.84 2.89
C GLU A 143 7.14 10.13 2.09
N HIS A 144 6.00 10.78 1.90
CA HIS A 144 4.89 10.28 1.09
C HIS A 144 4.32 8.92 1.55
N LYS A 145 4.20 8.69 2.87
CA LYS A 145 3.52 7.53 3.45
C LYS A 145 2.10 7.90 3.85
N ILE A 146 1.15 7.10 3.41
CA ILE A 146 -0.27 7.25 3.76
C ILE A 146 -0.68 6.01 4.55
N LEU A 147 -1.14 6.21 5.78
CA LEU A 147 -1.73 5.16 6.60
C LEU A 147 -3.25 5.18 6.43
N THR A 148 -3.87 4.00 6.30
CA THR A 148 -5.31 3.83 6.10
C THR A 148 -5.98 3.04 7.24
N PRO A 149 -5.79 3.41 8.51
CA PRO A 149 -6.33 2.67 9.63
C PRO A 149 -7.86 2.84 9.71
N HIS A 150 -8.59 1.76 9.95
CA HIS A 150 -9.95 1.88 10.47
C HIS A 150 -9.93 2.37 11.94
N ALA A 151 -11.11 2.74 12.50
CA ALA A 151 -11.17 3.38 13.82
C ALA A 151 -10.44 2.60 14.93
N GLY A 152 -10.56 1.27 14.97
CA GLY A 152 -9.88 0.45 15.98
C GLY A 152 -8.35 0.37 15.79
N GLU A 153 -7.88 0.37 14.54
CA GLU A 153 -6.44 0.42 14.23
C GLU A 153 -5.86 1.77 14.60
N LEU A 154 -6.57 2.86 14.27
CA LEU A 154 -6.15 4.22 14.65
C LEU A 154 -6.05 4.37 16.16
N GLU A 155 -7.04 3.87 16.91
CA GLU A 155 -7.01 3.90 18.37
C GLU A 155 -5.78 3.15 18.93
N ARG A 156 -5.50 1.94 18.43
CA ARG A 156 -4.31 1.17 18.84
C ARG A 156 -3.02 1.88 18.48
N PHE A 157 -2.93 2.43 17.27
CA PHE A 157 -1.78 3.18 16.78
C PHE A 157 -1.49 4.39 17.67
N LEU A 158 -2.50 5.23 17.93
CA LEU A 158 -2.36 6.43 18.77
C LEU A 158 -1.99 6.07 20.21
N ARG A 159 -2.61 5.04 20.79
CA ARG A 159 -2.27 4.57 22.14
C ARG A 159 -0.80 4.19 22.24
N ARG A 160 -0.29 3.39 21.31
CA ARG A 160 1.13 2.98 21.31
C ARG A 160 2.07 4.18 21.24
N ILE A 161 1.82 5.14 20.35
CA ILE A 161 2.66 6.32 20.20
C ILE A 161 2.60 7.22 21.44
N HIS A 162 1.42 7.45 22.03
CA HIS A 162 1.25 8.28 23.22
C HIS A 162 1.90 7.69 24.47
N GLU A 163 1.78 6.39 24.70
CA GLU A 163 2.40 5.71 25.82
C GLU A 163 3.93 5.82 25.82
N HIS A 164 4.55 5.95 24.65
CA HIS A 164 6.00 6.02 24.50
C HIS A 164 6.55 7.45 24.25
N SER A 165 5.70 8.42 24.00
CA SER A 165 6.12 9.82 23.78
C SER A 165 5.14 10.82 24.41
N PRO A 166 4.97 10.83 25.74
CA PRO A 166 3.97 11.66 26.42
C PRO A 166 4.22 13.17 26.33
N GLN A 167 5.31 13.64 25.73
CA GLN A 167 5.73 15.05 25.74
C GLN A 167 5.86 15.70 24.34
N ARG A 168 5.39 15.08 23.26
CA ARG A 168 5.65 15.60 21.90
C ARG A 168 4.42 16.07 21.10
N TRP A 169 3.27 16.33 21.80
CA TRP A 169 2.07 16.87 21.15
C TRP A 169 1.55 18.10 21.87
#